data_193cf82aedbdbcdba90072b7147f639d
#
_entry.id   193cf82aedbdbcdba90072b7147f639d
#
_cell.length_a   1.000
_cell.length_b   1.000
_cell.length_c   1.000
_cell.angle_alpha   90.00
_cell.angle_beta   90.00
_cell.angle_gamma   90.00
#
_symmetry.space_group_name_H-M   'P 1'
#
loop_
_entity.id
_entity.type
_entity.pdbx_description
1 polymer ?
#
loop_
_entity_poly.entity_id
_entity_poly.type
_entity_poly.pdbx_seq_one_letter_code
_entity_poly.pdbx_strand_id
1 'polypeptide(L)'
;MYQSFHFTSIGASHIKKGTVCQDFSASVETEKYKLAVVSDGHGGADYFRSDRGSRFAAEAFCACVREAFYGAESGEAKNQNAEQDVYCGSEAESGENAYAAENDEALAQNQPFLQNRAKNFADALNACKTEKQTEEQMLWFIRSVIARWNALAEEDAAAEPFRREELAAVSDKARAYYEKGEKIQSAYGATLIGVVAAEDFWFGVQIGDGKCVVFGRDGEECEPIPWDDKCFLNITTSICDFNAGSEFRYYFGREMPAAVFAGSDGIDDSFKNERHLHNFYRVVLTSFAAKSASFAARELEQYLPNLSARGSADDMSVGCVLDVEYIKANAQLFEKRKEPYLKLFRIGNLGAADASDDYVQKKEIEAEEGIFSFSTLGCGGFGKGSDVFEILAVGENSARLRIDKTEYNVSPSERIVIEKQKQNGDVCEYDTLIIRCILK
;
A
#
# COMPACT_ATOMS: atom_id res chain seq x y z
N MET A 1 17.43 5.62 -15.68
CA MET A 1 16.46 6.75 -15.69
C MET A 1 15.25 6.33 -14.86
N TYR A 2 14.84 7.18 -13.91
CA TYR A 2 13.66 6.90 -13.08
C TYR A 2 12.38 6.91 -13.90
N GLN A 3 11.48 5.99 -13.56
CA GLN A 3 10.09 5.93 -14.00
C GLN A 3 9.20 5.87 -12.76
N SER A 4 7.91 6.15 -12.94
CA SER A 4 6.92 5.99 -11.87
C SER A 4 5.70 5.23 -12.37
N PHE A 5 5.03 4.54 -11.47
CA PHE A 5 3.74 3.95 -11.74
C PHE A 5 2.86 3.96 -10.49
N HIS A 6 1.57 3.73 -10.69
CA HIS A 6 0.61 3.54 -9.63
C HIS A 6 -0.46 2.54 -10.05
N PHE A 7 -1.14 1.96 -9.08
CA PHE A 7 -2.29 1.10 -9.30
C PHE A 7 -3.18 1.08 -8.05
N THR A 8 -4.50 1.11 -8.26
CA THR A 8 -5.51 0.98 -7.21
C THR A 8 -6.49 -0.12 -7.58
N SER A 9 -6.85 -0.96 -6.63
CA SER A 9 -7.82 -2.03 -6.76
C SER A 9 -8.86 -1.94 -5.65
N ILE A 10 -10.14 -2.02 -6.04
CA ILE A 10 -11.23 -2.06 -5.06
C ILE A 10 -11.17 -3.33 -4.24
N GLY A 11 -11.43 -3.21 -2.93
CA GLY A 11 -11.40 -4.28 -1.97
C GLY A 11 -12.56 -5.27 -2.09
N ALA A 12 -12.30 -6.54 -1.75
CA ALA A 12 -13.31 -7.59 -1.77
C ALA A 12 -14.49 -7.29 -0.84
N SER A 13 -14.24 -6.62 0.30
CA SER A 13 -15.29 -6.19 1.23
C SER A 13 -16.17 -5.09 0.62
N HIS A 14 -15.60 -4.16 -0.13
CA HIS A 14 -16.30 -3.06 -0.81
C HIS A 14 -17.15 -3.60 -1.96
N ILE A 15 -16.61 -4.49 -2.78
CA ILE A 15 -17.37 -5.19 -3.83
C ILE A 15 -18.59 -5.93 -3.23
N LYS A 16 -18.39 -6.66 -2.13
CA LYS A 16 -19.46 -7.40 -1.47
C LYS A 16 -20.56 -6.50 -0.89
N LYS A 17 -20.17 -5.32 -0.37
CA LYS A 17 -21.12 -4.34 0.20
C LYS A 17 -21.74 -3.44 -0.87
N GLY A 18 -21.19 -3.38 -2.09
CA GLY A 18 -21.59 -2.45 -3.15
C GLY A 18 -21.17 -1.00 -2.83
N THR A 19 -20.08 -0.81 -2.09
CA THR A 19 -19.50 0.50 -1.78
C THR A 19 -18.42 0.86 -2.78
N VAL A 20 -18.12 2.16 -2.91
CA VAL A 20 -17.06 2.66 -3.79
C VAL A 20 -15.68 2.34 -3.22
N CYS A 21 -14.65 2.33 -4.08
CA CYS A 21 -13.27 2.32 -3.65
C CYS A 21 -12.94 3.64 -2.93
N GLN A 22 -12.36 3.55 -1.75
CA GLN A 22 -11.97 4.71 -0.93
C GLN A 22 -10.48 5.04 -1.08
N ASP A 23 -9.69 4.14 -1.66
CA ASP A 23 -8.30 4.36 -2.01
C ASP A 23 -8.15 5.19 -3.29
N PHE A 24 -7.05 5.93 -3.36
CA PHE A 24 -6.63 6.61 -4.58
C PHE A 24 -5.10 6.59 -4.72
N SER A 25 -4.62 6.43 -5.94
CA SER A 25 -3.19 6.54 -6.25
C SER A 25 -2.96 7.33 -7.53
N ALA A 26 -1.79 7.98 -7.62
CA ALA A 26 -1.36 8.69 -8.83
C ALA A 26 0.15 8.62 -9.00
N SER A 27 0.62 8.79 -10.24
CA SER A 27 2.04 8.99 -10.53
C SER A 27 2.23 10.04 -11.61
N VAL A 28 3.36 10.76 -11.55
CA VAL A 28 3.69 11.80 -12.53
C VAL A 28 5.16 11.66 -12.92
N GLU A 29 5.41 11.73 -14.23
CA GLU A 29 6.75 11.77 -14.80
C GLU A 29 7.00 13.08 -15.50
N THR A 30 8.07 13.78 -15.10
CA THR A 30 8.53 15.00 -15.75
C THR A 30 10.03 14.94 -15.99
N GLU A 31 10.61 15.94 -16.65
CA GLU A 31 12.07 16.04 -16.79
C GLU A 31 12.77 16.28 -15.44
N LYS A 32 12.13 17.02 -14.51
CA LYS A 32 12.75 17.43 -13.24
C LYS A 32 12.54 16.44 -12.10
N TYR A 33 11.42 15.69 -12.13
CA TYR A 33 11.08 14.76 -11.05
C TYR A 33 10.21 13.60 -11.54
N LYS A 34 10.19 12.54 -10.77
CA LYS A 34 9.20 11.46 -10.83
C LYS A 34 8.56 11.36 -9.46
N LEU A 35 7.26 11.19 -9.41
CA LEU A 35 6.53 10.99 -8.15
C LEU A 35 5.54 9.84 -8.25
N ALA A 36 5.23 9.29 -7.09
CA ALA A 36 4.09 8.42 -6.87
C ALA A 36 3.44 8.77 -5.54
N VAL A 37 2.12 8.64 -5.47
CA VAL A 37 1.33 8.95 -4.27
C VAL A 37 0.22 7.93 -4.11
N VAL A 38 -0.03 7.56 -2.85
CA VAL A 38 -1.10 6.66 -2.42
C VAL A 38 -1.82 7.33 -1.27
N SER A 39 -3.14 7.23 -1.25
CA SER A 39 -4.00 7.72 -0.19
C SER A 39 -5.16 6.77 0.01
N ASP A 40 -5.42 6.40 1.25
CA ASP A 40 -6.51 5.56 1.70
C ASP A 40 -7.56 6.41 2.42
N GLY A 41 -8.81 6.29 2.01
CA GLY A 41 -9.94 6.99 2.58
C GLY A 41 -10.60 6.19 3.70
N HIS A 42 -10.79 6.81 4.88
CA HIS A 42 -11.32 6.12 6.05
C HIS A 42 -12.70 5.50 5.84
N GLY A 43 -12.86 4.22 6.23
CA GLY A 43 -14.07 3.43 6.04
C GLY A 43 -15.22 3.70 7.03
N GLY A 44 -15.07 4.60 8.00
CA GLY A 44 -16.08 4.88 9.01
C GLY A 44 -17.25 5.74 8.50
N ALA A 45 -18.46 5.56 9.05
CA ALA A 45 -19.64 6.32 8.64
C ALA A 45 -19.50 7.85 8.77
N ASP A 46 -18.64 8.32 9.67
CA ASP A 46 -18.36 9.74 9.84
C ASP A 46 -17.52 10.33 8.70
N TYR A 47 -16.88 9.48 7.88
CA TYR A 47 -15.99 9.82 6.77
C TYR A 47 -16.63 9.51 5.40
N PHE A 48 -17.91 9.83 5.24
CA PHE A 48 -18.72 9.41 4.10
C PHE A 48 -18.34 9.97 2.72
N ARG A 49 -17.34 10.83 2.64
CA ARG A 49 -16.71 11.34 1.40
C ARG A 49 -15.21 11.07 1.36
N SER A 50 -14.77 10.05 2.06
CA SER A 50 -13.35 9.69 2.12
C SER A 50 -12.78 9.24 0.77
N ASP A 51 -13.60 8.71 -0.13
CA ASP A 51 -13.26 8.43 -1.53
C ASP A 51 -12.84 9.70 -2.30
N ARG A 52 -13.50 10.83 -2.03
CA ARG A 52 -13.09 12.13 -2.55
C ARG A 52 -11.88 12.66 -1.79
N GLY A 53 -11.85 12.46 -0.47
CA GLY A 53 -10.77 12.89 0.40
C GLY A 53 -9.42 12.29 0.05
N SER A 54 -9.35 11.00 -0.25
CA SER A 54 -8.14 10.32 -0.71
C SER A 54 -7.68 10.85 -2.08
N ARG A 55 -8.62 11.08 -3.01
CA ARG A 55 -8.31 11.70 -4.28
C ARG A 55 -7.76 13.12 -4.11
N PHE A 56 -8.39 13.95 -3.28
CA PHE A 56 -7.92 15.31 -2.99
C PHE A 56 -6.55 15.34 -2.34
N ALA A 57 -6.24 14.35 -1.50
CA ALA A 57 -4.91 14.23 -0.89
C ALA A 57 -3.82 13.98 -1.94
N ALA A 58 -4.07 13.07 -2.89
CA ALA A 58 -3.16 12.82 -3.99
C ALA A 58 -3.05 14.03 -4.94
N GLU A 59 -4.17 14.67 -5.30
CA GLU A 59 -4.20 15.87 -6.14
C GLU A 59 -3.44 17.04 -5.50
N ALA A 60 -3.65 17.28 -4.19
CA ALA A 60 -2.95 18.30 -3.43
C ALA A 60 -1.44 18.06 -3.41
N PHE A 61 -1.02 16.81 -3.18
CA PHE A 61 0.38 16.43 -3.19
C PHE A 61 1.01 16.67 -4.57
N CYS A 62 0.40 16.15 -5.65
CA CYS A 62 0.88 16.33 -7.02
C CYS A 62 0.99 17.81 -7.41
N ALA A 63 0.00 18.63 -7.05
CA ALA A 63 0.02 20.06 -7.33
C ALA A 63 1.12 20.79 -6.56
N CYS A 64 1.31 20.50 -5.26
CA CYS A 64 2.39 21.08 -4.46
C CYS A 64 3.78 20.69 -4.99
N VAL A 65 3.98 19.44 -5.42
CA VAL A 65 5.24 19.01 -6.06
C VAL A 65 5.45 19.77 -7.38
N ARG A 66 4.44 19.86 -8.24
CA ARG A 66 4.54 20.63 -9.49
C ARG A 66 4.97 22.08 -9.24
N GLU A 67 4.33 22.75 -8.29
CA GLU A 67 4.67 24.12 -7.91
C GLU A 67 6.08 24.24 -7.34
N ALA A 68 6.51 23.25 -6.54
CA ALA A 68 7.85 23.18 -5.97
C ALA A 68 8.97 23.15 -7.01
N PHE A 69 8.75 22.53 -8.17
CA PHE A 69 9.75 22.36 -9.22
C PHE A 69 9.62 23.33 -10.39
N TYR A 70 8.41 23.84 -10.67
CA TYR A 70 8.12 24.70 -11.83
C TYR A 70 7.63 26.10 -11.46
N GLY A 71 7.21 26.32 -10.20
CA GLY A 71 6.58 27.55 -9.75
C GLY A 71 5.08 27.63 -10.11
N ALA A 72 4.37 28.56 -9.47
CA ALA A 72 2.92 28.70 -9.61
C ALA A 72 2.45 29.24 -11.00
N GLU A 73 3.35 29.79 -11.83
CA GLU A 73 2.99 30.41 -13.13
C GLU A 73 3.01 29.43 -14.32
N SER A 74 3.29 28.16 -14.11
CA SER A 74 3.39 27.17 -15.21
C SER A 74 2.03 26.57 -15.65
N GLY A 75 0.94 27.31 -15.50
CA GLY A 75 -0.40 26.90 -15.92
C GLY A 75 -0.60 26.71 -17.44
N GLU A 76 0.43 26.93 -18.27
CA GLU A 76 0.39 26.74 -19.74
C GLU A 76 1.42 25.75 -20.29
N ALA A 77 2.04 24.91 -19.49
CA ALA A 77 2.70 23.75 -20.06
C ALA A 77 1.61 22.79 -20.55
N LYS A 78 1.24 22.91 -21.82
CA LYS A 78 0.36 21.98 -22.52
C LYS A 78 0.77 20.58 -22.16
N ASN A 79 -0.08 19.93 -21.40
CA ASN A 79 0.00 18.53 -21.03
C ASN A 79 -0.16 17.68 -22.29
N GLN A 80 0.91 17.51 -23.08
CA GLN A 80 0.90 16.65 -24.27
C GLN A 80 1.02 15.18 -23.89
N ASN A 81 1.20 14.84 -22.60
CA ASN A 81 1.31 13.46 -22.11
C ASN A 81 0.52 13.16 -20.81
N ALA A 82 -0.35 14.04 -20.36
CA ALA A 82 -1.13 13.81 -19.12
C ALA A 82 -2.55 13.26 -19.39
N GLU A 83 -2.88 12.94 -20.64
CA GLU A 83 -4.12 12.25 -21.00
C GLU A 83 -3.99 10.72 -21.05
N GLN A 84 -2.85 10.17 -20.68
CA GLN A 84 -2.68 8.73 -20.54
C GLN A 84 -2.30 8.42 -19.09
N ASP A 85 -3.15 7.62 -18.46
CA ASP A 85 -2.95 6.88 -17.22
C ASP A 85 -3.54 7.46 -15.92
N VAL A 86 -4.82 7.87 -15.94
CA VAL A 86 -5.67 7.64 -14.78
C VAL A 86 -6.42 6.33 -15.03
N TYR A 87 -5.78 5.22 -14.74
CA TYR A 87 -6.42 3.90 -14.83
C TYR A 87 -7.16 3.65 -13.52
N CYS A 88 -8.42 4.06 -13.45
CA CYS A 88 -9.36 3.56 -12.47
C CYS A 88 -10.02 2.32 -13.09
N GLY A 89 -9.74 1.14 -12.56
CA GLY A 89 -10.33 -0.12 -12.98
C GLY A 89 -11.79 -0.26 -12.54
N SER A 90 -12.67 0.62 -13.00
CA SER A 90 -14.12 0.42 -13.01
C SER A 90 -14.68 1.13 -14.22
N GLU A 91 -15.29 0.37 -15.13
CA GLU A 91 -16.17 0.95 -16.15
C GLU A 91 -17.37 1.61 -15.46
N ALA A 92 -17.24 2.91 -15.17
CA ALA A 92 -18.37 3.80 -14.94
C ALA A 92 -18.29 4.89 -15.99
N GLU A 93 -19.39 5.06 -16.69
CA GLU A 93 -19.60 5.87 -17.86
C GLU A 93 -18.86 7.21 -17.84
N SER A 94 -18.20 7.51 -18.97
CA SER A 94 -17.47 8.72 -19.26
C SER A 94 -18.37 9.96 -19.21
N GLY A 95 -18.32 10.66 -18.08
CA GLY A 95 -18.72 12.07 -18.01
C GLY A 95 -17.47 12.92 -18.25
N GLU A 96 -17.48 13.71 -19.31
CA GLU A 96 -16.41 14.64 -19.67
C GLU A 96 -16.06 15.57 -18.49
N ASN A 97 -14.88 15.39 -17.92
CA ASN A 97 -14.37 16.26 -16.86
C ASN A 97 -13.74 17.54 -17.46
N ALA A 98 -14.58 18.55 -17.67
CA ALA A 98 -14.18 19.91 -18.01
C ALA A 98 -13.81 20.79 -16.79
N TYR A 99 -13.62 20.21 -15.60
CA TYR A 99 -13.51 20.97 -14.34
C TYR A 99 -12.08 21.29 -13.86
N ALA A 100 -11.05 20.79 -14.51
CA ALA A 100 -9.68 20.95 -14.01
C ALA A 100 -8.99 22.30 -14.30
N ALA A 101 -9.55 23.13 -15.17
CA ALA A 101 -8.86 24.32 -15.67
C ALA A 101 -9.28 25.66 -15.03
N GLU A 102 -10.45 25.74 -14.38
CA GLU A 102 -10.97 27.04 -13.92
C GLU A 102 -10.69 27.39 -12.45
N ASN A 103 -10.28 26.43 -11.60
CA ASN A 103 -10.12 26.66 -10.16
C ASN A 103 -8.74 27.13 -9.70
N ASP A 104 -7.70 27.06 -10.55
CA ASP A 104 -6.33 27.48 -10.17
C ASP A 104 -6.19 29.01 -9.95
N GLU A 105 -7.05 29.84 -10.55
CA GLU A 105 -6.97 31.31 -10.43
C GLU A 105 -7.49 31.87 -9.09
N ALA A 106 -8.48 31.24 -8.47
CA ALA A 106 -9.09 31.73 -7.23
C ALA A 106 -8.22 31.51 -6.00
N LEU A 107 -7.48 30.38 -5.94
CA LEU A 107 -6.54 30.07 -4.87
C LEU A 107 -5.26 30.92 -4.93
N ALA A 108 -4.86 31.31 -6.15
CA ALA A 108 -3.67 32.13 -6.39
C ALA A 108 -3.79 33.57 -5.82
N GLN A 109 -5.00 34.10 -5.69
CA GLN A 109 -5.22 35.51 -5.31
C GLN A 109 -5.10 35.78 -3.81
N ASN A 110 -5.21 34.76 -2.95
CA ASN A 110 -5.30 34.98 -1.49
C ASN A 110 -4.01 34.75 -0.68
N GLN A 111 -2.89 34.25 -1.28
CA GLN A 111 -1.66 34.01 -0.52
C GLN A 111 -0.35 34.32 -1.28
N PRO A 112 0.00 35.60 -1.50
CA PRO A 112 1.25 35.97 -2.20
C PRO A 112 2.54 35.47 -1.51
N PHE A 113 2.48 35.24 -0.21
CA PHE A 113 3.64 34.77 0.58
C PHE A 113 3.97 33.30 0.32
N LEU A 114 2.95 32.45 0.17
CA LEU A 114 3.14 31.02 -0.12
C LEU A 114 3.65 30.80 -1.54
N GLN A 115 3.15 31.58 -2.50
CA GLN A 115 3.54 31.49 -3.92
C GLN A 115 5.01 31.78 -4.19
N ASN A 116 5.61 32.79 -3.51
CA ASN A 116 7.02 33.11 -3.71
C ASN A 116 7.97 32.07 -3.14
N ARG A 117 7.55 31.33 -2.12
CA ARG A 117 8.35 30.27 -1.49
C ARG A 117 8.25 28.95 -2.25
N ALA A 118 7.09 28.66 -2.86
CA ALA A 118 6.89 27.48 -3.70
C ALA A 118 7.81 27.49 -4.94
N LYS A 119 8.05 28.65 -5.55
CA LYS A 119 8.91 28.79 -6.74
C LYS A 119 10.36 28.29 -6.56
N ASN A 120 10.81 28.14 -5.31
CA ASN A 120 12.20 27.81 -5.00
C ASN A 120 12.33 26.63 -4.03
N PHE A 121 11.24 25.87 -3.79
CA PHE A 121 11.26 24.79 -2.78
C PHE A 121 12.28 23.70 -3.11
N ALA A 122 12.28 23.20 -4.34
CA ALA A 122 13.20 22.14 -4.75
C ALA A 122 14.67 22.62 -4.65
N ASP A 123 14.96 23.85 -5.09
CA ASP A 123 16.28 24.45 -4.97
C ASP A 123 16.67 24.69 -3.51
N ALA A 124 15.73 25.17 -2.69
CA ALA A 124 15.95 25.40 -1.27
C ALA A 124 16.21 24.08 -0.53
N LEU A 125 15.44 23.04 -0.82
CA LEU A 125 15.62 21.71 -0.24
C LEU A 125 16.96 21.11 -0.67
N ASN A 126 17.32 21.25 -1.95
CA ASN A 126 18.61 20.80 -2.45
C ASN A 126 19.80 21.56 -1.84
N ALA A 127 19.62 22.83 -1.47
CA ALA A 127 20.64 23.65 -0.83
C ALA A 127 20.79 23.39 0.68
N CYS A 128 19.89 22.66 1.33
CA CYS A 128 19.95 22.37 2.77
C CYS A 128 21.23 21.60 3.13
N LYS A 129 21.91 22.08 4.19
CA LYS A 129 23.16 21.48 4.71
C LYS A 129 22.99 20.89 6.10
N THR A 130 21.90 21.16 6.77
CA THR A 130 21.62 20.70 8.13
C THR A 130 20.22 20.09 8.21
N GLU A 131 20.03 19.14 9.11
CA GLU A 131 18.71 18.52 9.38
C GLU A 131 17.65 19.59 9.68
N LYS A 132 17.97 20.59 10.49
CA LYS A 132 17.04 21.66 10.83
C LYS A 132 16.55 22.43 9.59
N GLN A 133 17.44 22.72 8.64
CA GLN A 133 17.05 23.39 7.39
C GLN A 133 16.13 22.49 6.56
N THR A 134 16.45 21.21 6.49
CA THR A 134 15.61 20.20 5.80
C THR A 134 14.24 20.11 6.46
N GLU A 135 14.20 20.01 7.78
CA GLU A 135 12.94 19.97 8.58
C GLU A 135 12.07 21.20 8.29
N GLU A 136 12.64 22.40 8.34
CA GLU A 136 11.90 23.65 8.06
C GLU A 136 11.28 23.66 6.65
N GLN A 137 12.00 23.15 5.64
CA GLN A 137 11.47 23.03 4.27
C GLN A 137 10.38 21.95 4.19
N MET A 138 10.61 20.76 4.75
CA MET A 138 9.64 19.66 4.73
C MET A 138 8.36 20.02 5.47
N LEU A 139 8.43 20.64 6.64
CA LEU A 139 7.26 21.13 7.38
C LEU A 139 6.48 22.19 6.59
N TRP A 140 7.17 23.07 5.89
CA TRP A 140 6.50 24.03 5.02
C TRP A 140 5.75 23.32 3.87
N PHE A 141 6.39 22.37 3.20
CA PHE A 141 5.80 21.58 2.12
C PHE A 141 4.56 20.80 2.62
N ILE A 142 4.67 20.10 3.75
CA ILE A 142 3.57 19.36 4.37
C ILE A 142 2.37 20.29 4.65
N ARG A 143 2.62 21.46 5.24
CA ARG A 143 1.57 22.45 5.50
C ARG A 143 0.90 22.96 4.22
N SER A 144 1.64 23.07 3.14
CA SER A 144 1.10 23.46 1.85
C SER A 144 0.16 22.38 1.28
N VAL A 145 0.54 21.10 1.42
CA VAL A 145 -0.30 19.95 1.03
C VAL A 145 -1.60 19.94 1.85
N ILE A 146 -1.52 20.09 3.18
CA ILE A 146 -2.70 20.12 4.06
C ILE A 146 -3.61 21.30 3.71
N ALA A 147 -3.04 22.49 3.48
CA ALA A 147 -3.82 23.68 3.14
C ALA A 147 -4.58 23.52 1.81
N ARG A 148 -3.93 22.94 0.81
CA ARG A 148 -4.56 22.67 -0.49
C ARG A 148 -5.63 21.59 -0.38
N TRP A 149 -5.38 20.53 0.35
CA TRP A 149 -6.36 19.48 0.61
C TRP A 149 -7.62 20.04 1.31
N ASN A 150 -7.43 20.87 2.36
CA ASN A 150 -8.54 21.53 3.04
C ASN A 150 -9.38 22.39 2.08
N ALA A 151 -8.71 23.14 1.20
CA ALA A 151 -9.42 23.97 0.22
C ALA A 151 -10.26 23.12 -0.75
N LEU A 152 -9.72 22.02 -1.27
CA LEU A 152 -10.45 21.09 -2.14
C LEU A 152 -11.67 20.48 -1.44
N ALA A 153 -11.54 20.08 -0.17
CA ALA A 153 -12.65 19.53 0.61
C ALA A 153 -13.73 20.58 0.89
N GLU A 154 -13.34 21.82 1.18
CA GLU A 154 -14.26 22.95 1.39
C GLU A 154 -14.99 23.35 0.10
N GLU A 155 -14.29 23.38 -1.03
CA GLU A 155 -14.87 23.68 -2.35
C GLU A 155 -15.88 22.60 -2.76
N ASP A 156 -15.55 21.31 -2.58
CA ASP A 156 -16.45 20.20 -2.86
C ASP A 156 -17.71 20.26 -1.98
N ALA A 157 -17.55 20.51 -0.68
CA ALA A 157 -18.69 20.64 0.23
C ALA A 157 -19.57 21.88 -0.07
N ALA A 158 -18.98 22.96 -0.57
CA ALA A 158 -19.71 24.15 -0.98
C ALA A 158 -20.47 23.92 -2.30
N ALA A 159 -19.84 23.22 -3.25
CA ALA A 159 -20.45 22.86 -4.53
C ALA A 159 -21.56 21.80 -4.38
N GLU A 160 -21.34 20.82 -3.49
CA GLU A 160 -22.27 19.74 -3.20
C GLU A 160 -22.49 19.63 -1.68
N PRO A 161 -23.43 20.40 -1.09
CA PRO A 161 -23.71 20.36 0.34
C PRO A 161 -24.11 18.96 0.82
N PHE A 162 -23.75 18.64 2.06
CA PHE A 162 -24.04 17.33 2.67
C PHE A 162 -25.55 17.03 2.64
N ARG A 163 -25.90 15.87 2.11
CA ARG A 163 -27.28 15.43 1.97
C ARG A 163 -27.80 14.84 3.29
N ARG A 164 -29.10 14.86 3.48
CA ARG A 164 -29.73 14.31 4.69
C ARG A 164 -29.45 12.81 4.85
N GLU A 165 -29.36 12.08 3.74
CA GLU A 165 -29.08 10.64 3.72
C GLU A 165 -27.65 10.37 4.21
N GLU A 166 -26.68 11.19 3.80
CA GLU A 166 -25.28 11.12 4.28
C GLU A 166 -25.22 11.38 5.78
N LEU A 167 -25.88 12.46 6.23
CA LEU A 167 -25.92 12.83 7.65
C LEU A 167 -26.73 11.86 8.54
N ALA A 168 -27.64 11.06 7.96
CA ALA A 168 -28.39 10.08 8.74
C ALA A 168 -27.55 8.90 9.23
N ALA A 169 -26.48 8.57 8.49
CA ALA A 169 -25.60 7.45 8.81
C ALA A 169 -24.47 7.79 9.80
N VAL A 170 -24.14 9.07 9.99
CA VAL A 170 -23.03 9.50 10.85
C VAL A 170 -23.40 9.49 12.34
N SER A 171 -22.39 9.48 13.20
CA SER A 171 -22.56 9.59 14.65
C SER A 171 -23.27 10.93 15.03
N ASP A 172 -24.01 10.93 16.13
CA ASP A 172 -24.69 12.16 16.61
C ASP A 172 -23.72 13.32 16.84
N LYS A 173 -22.48 12.99 17.25
CA LYS A 173 -21.41 13.97 17.46
C LYS A 173 -20.96 14.60 16.13
N ALA A 174 -20.69 13.80 15.11
CA ALA A 174 -20.27 14.27 13.79
C ALA A 174 -21.41 15.07 13.14
N ARG A 175 -22.65 14.57 13.21
CA ARG A 175 -23.83 15.25 12.71
C ARG A 175 -23.99 16.66 13.28
N ALA A 176 -23.82 16.81 14.58
CA ALA A 176 -23.94 18.11 15.25
C ALA A 176 -22.90 19.14 14.76
N TYR A 177 -21.72 18.71 14.34
CA TYR A 177 -20.71 19.56 13.69
C TYR A 177 -21.08 19.87 12.25
N TYR A 178 -21.42 18.86 11.44
CA TYR A 178 -21.69 19.00 10.02
C TYR A 178 -22.93 19.87 9.72
N GLU A 179 -24.00 19.73 10.53
CA GLU A 179 -25.19 20.57 10.41
C GLU A 179 -24.93 22.07 10.70
N LYS A 180 -23.84 22.37 11.44
CA LYS A 180 -23.41 23.76 11.69
C LYS A 180 -22.39 24.25 10.67
N GLY A 181 -21.96 23.40 9.74
CA GLY A 181 -20.86 23.70 8.82
C GLY A 181 -19.49 23.69 9.51
N GLU A 182 -19.37 23.00 10.65
CA GLU A 182 -18.12 22.85 11.39
C GLU A 182 -17.45 21.52 11.04
N LYS A 183 -16.10 21.47 11.03
CA LYS A 183 -15.30 20.27 10.80
C LYS A 183 -15.64 19.51 9.50
N ILE A 184 -16.01 20.24 8.47
CA ILE A 184 -16.41 19.68 7.16
C ILE A 184 -15.35 18.72 6.63
N GLN A 185 -14.08 19.06 6.81
CA GLN A 185 -12.93 18.27 6.38
C GLN A 185 -12.91 16.84 6.97
N SER A 186 -13.49 16.65 8.15
CA SER A 186 -13.55 15.32 8.76
C SER A 186 -14.35 14.32 7.92
N ALA A 187 -15.35 14.75 7.13
CA ALA A 187 -16.10 13.86 6.24
C ALA A 187 -15.24 13.27 5.10
N TYR A 188 -14.09 13.88 4.81
CA TYR A 188 -13.14 13.54 3.76
C TYR A 188 -11.88 12.87 4.30
N GLY A 189 -11.87 12.40 5.54
CA GLY A 189 -10.69 11.85 6.20
C GLY A 189 -9.95 10.79 5.37
N ALA A 190 -8.64 10.93 5.26
CA ALA A 190 -7.79 10.04 4.48
C ALA A 190 -6.34 10.03 5.01
N THR A 191 -5.58 8.99 4.64
CA THR A 191 -4.14 8.90 4.80
C THR A 191 -3.42 9.54 3.60
N LEU A 192 -2.10 9.63 3.62
CA LEU A 192 -1.29 10.01 2.47
C LEU A 192 0.13 9.47 2.60
N ILE A 193 0.62 8.82 1.54
CA ILE A 193 2.04 8.53 1.33
C ILE A 193 2.42 9.06 -0.04
N GLY A 194 3.31 10.06 -0.08
CA GLY A 194 3.82 10.62 -1.33
C GLY A 194 5.33 10.52 -1.40
N VAL A 195 5.86 10.09 -2.54
CA VAL A 195 7.30 9.93 -2.79
C VAL A 195 7.71 10.69 -4.05
N VAL A 196 8.85 11.37 -4.00
CA VAL A 196 9.38 12.17 -5.10
C VAL A 196 10.86 11.87 -5.27
N ALA A 197 11.27 11.54 -6.48
CA ALA A 197 12.67 11.45 -6.88
C ALA A 197 13.01 12.54 -7.88
N ALA A 198 13.99 13.37 -7.55
CA ALA A 198 14.62 14.38 -8.42
C ALA A 198 15.98 13.86 -8.92
N GLU A 199 16.80 14.72 -9.50
CA GLU A 199 18.12 14.33 -10.01
C GLU A 199 19.11 13.98 -8.88
N ASP A 200 19.17 14.81 -7.82
CA ASP A 200 20.19 14.75 -6.77
C ASP A 200 19.64 14.39 -5.38
N PHE A 201 18.35 14.19 -5.25
CA PHE A 201 17.70 13.87 -3.99
C PHE A 201 16.35 13.19 -4.21
N TRP A 202 15.88 12.56 -3.17
CA TRP A 202 14.52 12.08 -3.08
C TRP A 202 13.95 12.36 -1.69
N PHE A 203 12.63 12.40 -1.59
CA PHE A 203 11.95 12.49 -0.30
C PHE A 203 10.63 11.74 -0.33
N GLY A 204 10.17 11.37 0.86
CA GLY A 204 8.84 10.84 1.08
C GLY A 204 8.17 11.55 2.25
N VAL A 205 6.86 11.71 2.17
CA VAL A 205 6.01 12.20 3.27
C VAL A 205 4.91 11.19 3.54
N GLN A 206 4.51 11.06 4.79
CA GLN A 206 3.48 10.09 5.20
C GLN A 206 2.66 10.59 6.38
N ILE A 207 1.35 10.39 6.31
CA ILE A 207 0.41 10.38 7.43
C ILE A 207 -0.47 9.15 7.28
N GLY A 208 -0.78 8.47 8.39
CA GLY A 208 -1.51 7.20 8.36
C GLY A 208 -0.58 5.98 8.51
N ASP A 209 -1.13 4.81 8.32
CA ASP A 209 -0.61 3.49 8.66
C ASP A 209 -0.11 2.63 7.48
N GLY A 210 -0.23 3.11 6.25
CA GLY A 210 0.40 2.44 5.11
C GLY A 210 1.93 2.41 5.20
N LYS A 211 2.62 1.82 4.21
CA LYS A 211 4.06 1.58 4.23
C LYS A 211 4.80 2.23 3.07
N CYS A 212 5.94 2.85 3.41
CA CYS A 212 6.93 3.32 2.44
C CYS A 212 8.15 2.41 2.47
N VAL A 213 8.36 1.61 1.43
CA VAL A 213 9.46 0.63 1.35
C VAL A 213 10.46 1.05 0.29
N VAL A 214 11.73 1.13 0.67
CA VAL A 214 12.84 1.54 -0.19
C VAL A 214 13.74 0.36 -0.50
N PHE A 215 14.13 0.21 -1.76
CA PHE A 215 15.19 -0.68 -2.20
C PHE A 215 16.43 0.13 -2.52
N GLY A 216 17.49 -0.06 -1.74
CA GLY A 216 18.79 0.54 -1.98
C GLY A 216 19.47 0.01 -3.24
N ARG A 217 20.50 0.71 -3.73
CA ARG A 217 21.30 0.23 -4.85
C ARG A 217 22.14 -1.00 -4.51
N ASP A 218 22.34 -1.28 -3.24
CA ASP A 218 22.95 -2.52 -2.73
C ASP A 218 21.98 -3.71 -2.69
N GLY A 219 20.67 -3.46 -2.98
CA GLY A 219 19.61 -4.45 -2.93
C GLY A 219 19.05 -4.69 -1.52
N GLU A 220 19.50 -3.94 -0.50
CA GLU A 220 18.87 -3.96 0.82
C GLU A 220 17.53 -3.19 0.79
N GLU A 221 16.59 -3.62 1.61
CA GLU A 221 15.31 -2.96 1.81
C GLU A 221 15.22 -2.31 3.20
N CYS A 222 14.53 -1.18 3.27
CA CYS A 222 14.24 -0.49 4.53
C CYS A 222 12.95 0.33 4.44
N GLU A 223 12.42 0.68 5.60
CA GLU A 223 11.30 1.61 5.78
C GLU A 223 11.85 2.89 6.44
N PRO A 224 12.27 3.90 5.64
CA PRO A 224 13.01 5.05 6.18
C PRO A 224 12.11 6.08 6.86
N ILE A 225 10.81 6.10 6.58
CA ILE A 225 9.85 6.96 7.27
C ILE A 225 9.49 6.28 8.59
N PRO A 226 9.70 6.94 9.75
CA PRO A 226 9.43 6.33 11.05
C PRO A 226 7.97 5.88 11.18
N TRP A 227 7.76 4.75 11.85
CA TRP A 227 6.42 4.30 12.19
C TRP A 227 5.70 5.31 13.09
N ASP A 228 4.39 5.38 12.98
CA ASP A 228 3.54 6.19 13.84
C ASP A 228 2.96 5.34 14.98
N ASP A 229 3.48 5.53 16.19
CA ASP A 229 3.03 4.79 17.38
C ASP A 229 1.55 5.06 17.75
N LYS A 230 0.92 6.07 17.14
CA LYS A 230 -0.51 6.36 17.30
C LYS A 230 -1.38 5.47 16.43
N CYS A 231 -0.83 4.91 15.36
CA CYS A 231 -1.51 3.96 14.50
C CYS A 231 -1.52 2.59 15.19
N PHE A 232 -2.65 2.20 15.73
CA PHE A 232 -2.81 0.93 16.41
C PHE A 232 -4.22 0.37 16.23
N LEU A 233 -4.33 -0.85 15.76
CA LEU A 233 -5.60 -1.48 15.35
C LEU A 233 -6.34 -0.61 14.33
N ASN A 234 -7.56 -0.19 14.64
CA ASN A 234 -8.40 0.65 13.76
C ASN A 234 -8.23 2.16 14.03
N ILE A 235 -7.14 2.56 14.69
CA ILE A 235 -6.82 3.98 14.91
C ILE A 235 -5.66 4.34 14.00
N THR A 236 -5.88 5.30 13.12
CA THR A 236 -4.87 5.85 12.23
C THR A 236 -4.86 7.37 12.29
N THR A 237 -3.73 7.98 11.99
CA THR A 237 -3.62 9.43 11.83
C THR A 237 -4.10 9.84 10.44
N SER A 238 -4.71 11.01 10.34
CA SER A 238 -5.40 11.47 9.15
C SER A 238 -5.02 12.89 8.75
N ILE A 239 -5.04 13.17 7.45
CA ILE A 239 -4.85 14.53 6.93
C ILE A 239 -5.95 15.49 7.42
N CYS A 240 -7.14 14.96 7.81
CA CYS A 240 -8.24 15.74 8.39
C CYS A 240 -8.06 16.09 9.87
N ASP A 241 -7.05 15.56 10.54
CA ASP A 241 -6.82 15.81 11.96
C ASP A 241 -6.43 17.27 12.19
N PHE A 242 -6.91 17.83 13.30
CA PHE A 242 -6.57 19.20 13.67
C PHE A 242 -5.06 19.45 13.78
N ASN A 243 -4.31 18.46 14.20
CA ASN A 243 -2.86 18.48 14.36
C ASN A 243 -2.11 17.72 13.26
N ALA A 244 -2.74 17.46 12.10
CA ALA A 244 -2.15 16.70 10.99
C ALA A 244 -0.72 17.15 10.66
N GLY A 245 -0.43 18.46 10.69
CA GLY A 245 0.91 18.99 10.43
C GLY A 245 2.02 18.51 11.37
N SER A 246 1.66 18.05 12.57
CA SER A 246 2.59 17.43 13.52
C SER A 246 2.60 15.90 13.48
N GLU A 247 1.60 15.31 12.82
CA GLU A 247 1.50 13.86 12.65
C GLU A 247 2.18 13.38 11.36
N PHE A 248 2.35 14.26 10.38
CA PHE A 248 3.12 13.93 9.20
C PHE A 248 4.56 13.61 9.55
N ARG A 249 5.05 12.54 8.99
CA ARG A 249 6.43 12.08 9.05
C ARG A 249 7.04 12.21 7.67
N TYR A 250 8.34 12.29 7.59
CA TYR A 250 9.03 12.42 6.32
C TYR A 250 10.40 11.77 6.35
N TYR A 251 10.91 11.50 5.17
CA TYR A 251 12.31 11.18 4.92
C TYR A 251 12.85 12.06 3.79
N PHE A 252 14.10 12.45 3.90
CA PHE A 252 14.84 13.13 2.85
C PHE A 252 16.22 12.48 2.71
N GLY A 253 16.59 12.11 1.48
CA GLY A 253 17.87 11.46 1.19
C GLY A 253 18.50 11.98 -0.09
N ARG A 254 19.83 12.01 -0.11
CA ARG A 254 20.64 12.32 -1.30
C ARG A 254 21.16 11.08 -1.99
N GLU A 255 21.19 9.97 -1.28
CA GLU A 255 21.50 8.68 -1.85
C GLU A 255 20.28 8.18 -2.60
N MET A 256 20.40 8.14 -3.92
CA MET A 256 19.28 7.78 -4.79
C MET A 256 19.03 6.27 -4.74
N PRO A 257 17.83 5.82 -4.35
CA PRO A 257 17.51 4.40 -4.24
C PRO A 257 17.35 3.73 -5.62
N ALA A 258 17.32 2.40 -5.65
CA ALA A 258 16.90 1.68 -6.84
C ALA A 258 15.38 1.80 -7.06
N ALA A 259 14.59 1.76 -5.98
CA ALA A 259 13.15 1.98 -6.01
C ALA A 259 12.60 2.44 -4.67
N VAL A 260 11.47 3.16 -4.70
CA VAL A 260 10.67 3.55 -3.55
C VAL A 260 9.23 3.15 -3.82
N PHE A 261 8.66 2.33 -2.95
CA PHE A 261 7.26 1.93 -2.98
C PHE A 261 6.47 2.65 -1.90
N ALA A 262 5.25 3.05 -2.23
CA ALA A 262 4.22 3.46 -1.30
C ALA A 262 3.05 2.47 -1.43
N GLY A 263 2.51 1.98 -0.32
CA GLY A 263 1.36 1.07 -0.30
C GLY A 263 0.36 1.47 0.77
N SER A 264 -0.95 1.33 0.49
CA SER A 264 -1.98 1.44 1.51
C SER A 264 -1.94 0.23 2.45
N ASP A 265 -2.56 0.35 3.62
CA ASP A 265 -2.65 -0.69 4.63
C ASP A 265 -3.32 -1.97 4.12
N GLY A 266 -4.27 -1.86 3.19
CA GLY A 266 -4.89 -3.01 2.54
C GLY A 266 -3.87 -3.96 1.92
N ILE A 267 -2.72 -3.44 1.42
CA ILE A 267 -1.60 -4.28 0.97
C ILE A 267 -0.85 -4.84 2.17
N ASP A 268 -0.43 -3.99 3.11
CA ASP A 268 0.38 -4.37 4.27
C ASP A 268 -0.30 -5.43 5.13
N ASP A 269 -1.56 -5.21 5.48
CA ASP A 269 -2.39 -6.11 6.28
C ASP A 269 -2.67 -7.47 5.60
N SER A 270 -2.43 -7.56 4.30
CA SER A 270 -2.50 -8.82 3.59
C SER A 270 -1.28 -9.71 3.80
N PHE A 271 -0.23 -9.20 4.46
CA PHE A 271 1.00 -9.93 4.74
C PHE A 271 1.21 -10.14 6.23
N LYS A 272 1.67 -11.34 6.56
CA LYS A 272 1.87 -11.76 7.94
C LYS A 272 3.00 -11.00 8.67
N ASN A 273 3.93 -10.43 7.90
CA ASN A 273 5.06 -9.66 8.41
C ASN A 273 5.71 -8.84 7.30
N GLU A 274 6.52 -7.85 7.69
CA GLU A 274 7.24 -6.93 6.82
C GLU A 274 8.08 -7.63 5.74
N ARG A 275 8.68 -8.75 6.07
CA ARG A 275 9.50 -9.53 5.16
C ARG A 275 8.72 -10.03 3.94
N HIS A 276 7.45 -10.41 4.10
CA HIS A 276 6.59 -10.83 3.00
C HIS A 276 6.11 -9.65 2.17
N LEU A 277 5.80 -8.54 2.81
CA LEU A 277 5.49 -7.27 2.14
C LEU A 277 6.67 -6.83 1.27
N HIS A 278 7.89 -6.83 1.83
CA HIS A 278 9.10 -6.50 1.08
C HIS A 278 9.33 -7.44 -0.10
N ASN A 279 9.06 -8.73 0.08
CA ASN A 279 9.13 -9.70 -1.00
C ASN A 279 8.11 -9.45 -2.12
N PHE A 280 6.90 -9.03 -1.77
CA PHE A 280 5.91 -8.61 -2.77
C PHE A 280 6.47 -7.47 -3.63
N TYR A 281 6.92 -6.39 -3.00
CA TYR A 281 7.49 -5.27 -3.74
C TYR A 281 8.72 -5.67 -4.56
N ARG A 282 9.54 -6.60 -4.07
CA ARG A 282 10.68 -7.15 -4.82
C ARG A 282 10.25 -7.87 -6.09
N VAL A 283 9.17 -8.66 -6.03
CA VAL A 283 8.60 -9.33 -7.21
C VAL A 283 8.07 -8.31 -8.21
N VAL A 284 7.34 -7.29 -7.75
CA VAL A 284 6.85 -6.20 -8.60
C VAL A 284 8.01 -5.49 -9.28
N LEU A 285 9.02 -5.09 -8.52
CA LEU A 285 10.23 -4.41 -9.00
C LEU A 285 10.95 -5.22 -10.10
N THR A 286 11.19 -6.51 -9.86
CA THR A 286 11.90 -7.37 -10.81
C THR A 286 11.05 -7.67 -12.05
N SER A 287 9.73 -7.80 -11.92
CA SER A 287 8.81 -7.97 -13.04
C SER A 287 8.77 -6.72 -13.93
N PHE A 288 8.73 -5.54 -13.31
CA PHE A 288 8.75 -4.26 -14.00
C PHE A 288 10.03 -4.10 -14.83
N ALA A 289 11.17 -4.38 -14.22
CA ALA A 289 12.46 -4.29 -14.87
C ALA A 289 12.66 -5.34 -15.98
N ALA A 290 12.21 -6.58 -15.76
CA ALA A 290 12.44 -7.68 -16.71
C ALA A 290 11.55 -7.61 -17.95
N LYS A 291 10.33 -7.10 -17.83
CA LYS A 291 9.33 -7.18 -18.90
C LYS A 291 8.94 -5.81 -19.43
N SER A 292 8.11 -5.06 -18.73
CA SER A 292 7.75 -3.66 -19.02
C SER A 292 6.80 -3.13 -17.93
N ALA A 293 6.66 -1.81 -17.86
CA ALA A 293 5.67 -1.15 -17.02
C ALA A 293 4.25 -1.68 -17.25
N SER A 294 3.83 -1.74 -18.51
CA SER A 294 2.48 -2.21 -18.89
C SER A 294 2.24 -3.69 -18.58
N PHE A 295 3.28 -4.52 -18.59
CA PHE A 295 3.17 -5.92 -18.17
C PHE A 295 2.99 -6.02 -16.65
N ALA A 296 3.84 -5.33 -15.87
CA ALA A 296 3.77 -5.34 -14.42
C ALA A 296 2.43 -4.77 -13.92
N ALA A 297 1.92 -3.70 -14.56
CA ALA A 297 0.61 -3.15 -14.25
C ALA A 297 -0.52 -4.19 -14.43
N ARG A 298 -0.51 -4.93 -15.55
CA ARG A 298 -1.50 -6.01 -15.78
C ARG A 298 -1.39 -7.17 -14.80
N GLU A 299 -0.17 -7.51 -14.37
CA GLU A 299 0.02 -8.52 -13.33
C GLU A 299 -0.59 -8.06 -12.01
N LEU A 300 -0.39 -6.78 -11.64
CA LEU A 300 -0.99 -6.19 -10.44
C LEU A 300 -2.53 -6.14 -10.55
N GLU A 301 -3.07 -5.74 -11.70
CA GLU A 301 -4.51 -5.71 -11.97
C GLU A 301 -5.17 -7.08 -11.74
N GLN A 302 -4.49 -8.16 -12.12
CA GLN A 302 -4.99 -9.52 -11.91
C GLN A 302 -4.72 -10.04 -10.48
N TYR A 303 -3.66 -9.58 -9.85
CA TYR A 303 -3.17 -10.10 -8.58
C TYR A 303 -3.85 -9.43 -7.37
N LEU A 304 -3.94 -8.09 -7.34
CA LEU A 304 -4.44 -7.37 -6.17
C LEU A 304 -5.88 -7.73 -5.77
N PRO A 305 -6.85 -7.92 -6.70
CA PRO A 305 -8.18 -8.40 -6.31
C PRO A 305 -8.17 -9.76 -5.59
N ASN A 306 -7.26 -10.66 -6.02
CA ASN A 306 -7.10 -11.96 -5.38
C ASN A 306 -6.39 -11.84 -4.03
N LEU A 307 -5.43 -10.92 -3.91
CA LEU A 307 -4.75 -10.64 -2.65
C LEU A 307 -5.75 -10.07 -1.64
N SER A 308 -6.54 -9.06 -2.03
CA SER A 308 -7.61 -8.51 -1.20
C SER A 308 -8.58 -9.58 -0.73
N ALA A 309 -9.11 -10.39 -1.65
CA ALA A 309 -10.09 -11.44 -1.30
C ALA A 309 -9.58 -12.49 -0.32
N ARG A 310 -8.27 -12.65 -0.18
CA ARG A 310 -7.61 -13.64 0.69
C ARG A 310 -6.91 -13.01 1.89
N GLY A 311 -6.64 -11.70 1.83
CA GLY A 311 -5.94 -10.92 2.82
C GLY A 311 -6.85 -10.01 3.62
N SER A 312 -6.54 -8.73 3.60
CA SER A 312 -7.25 -7.68 4.34
C SER A 312 -8.73 -7.54 3.97
N ALA A 313 -9.10 -7.94 2.77
CA ALA A 313 -10.38 -7.68 2.12
C ALA A 313 -10.65 -6.19 1.84
N ASP A 314 -9.66 -5.32 2.07
CA ASP A 314 -9.72 -3.88 1.88
C ASP A 314 -9.30 -3.44 0.48
N ASP A 315 -9.48 -2.15 0.18
CA ASP A 315 -8.94 -1.51 -1.02
C ASP A 315 -7.41 -1.59 -1.00
N MET A 316 -6.80 -1.61 -2.17
CA MET A 316 -5.36 -1.78 -2.28
C MET A 316 -4.77 -0.79 -3.27
N SER A 317 -3.87 0.05 -2.80
CA SER A 317 -3.13 0.98 -3.64
C SER A 317 -1.64 0.79 -3.53
N VAL A 318 -0.96 0.86 -4.67
CA VAL A 318 0.50 0.85 -4.76
C VAL A 318 0.97 1.97 -5.68
N GLY A 319 1.99 2.70 -5.24
CA GLY A 319 2.73 3.66 -6.04
C GLY A 319 4.22 3.36 -5.98
N CYS A 320 4.95 3.63 -7.06
CA CYS A 320 6.39 3.37 -7.08
C CYS A 320 7.14 4.38 -7.96
N VAL A 321 8.34 4.72 -7.51
CA VAL A 321 9.36 5.40 -8.32
C VAL A 321 10.59 4.52 -8.36
N LEU A 322 11.10 4.17 -9.56
CA LEU A 322 12.17 3.20 -9.72
C LEU A 322 13.14 3.53 -10.85
N ASP A 323 14.43 3.23 -10.65
CA ASP A 323 15.45 3.32 -11.71
C ASP A 323 15.50 2.02 -12.52
N VAL A 324 14.65 1.94 -13.55
CA VAL A 324 14.46 0.75 -14.38
C VAL A 324 15.76 0.24 -14.99
N GLU A 325 16.60 1.14 -15.50
CA GLU A 325 17.86 0.77 -16.14
C GLU A 325 18.86 0.21 -15.13
N TYR A 326 18.91 0.80 -13.92
CA TYR A 326 19.74 0.28 -12.85
C TYR A 326 19.29 -1.12 -12.42
N ILE A 327 17.98 -1.32 -12.23
CA ILE A 327 17.42 -2.61 -11.81
C ILE A 327 17.66 -3.67 -12.87
N LYS A 328 17.46 -3.36 -14.17
CA LYS A 328 17.78 -4.28 -15.28
C LYS A 328 19.24 -4.69 -15.29
N ALA A 329 20.15 -3.73 -15.16
CA ALA A 329 21.59 -3.98 -15.17
C ALA A 329 22.04 -4.80 -13.95
N ASN A 330 21.32 -4.74 -12.84
CA ASN A 330 21.64 -5.37 -11.57
C ASN A 330 20.58 -6.40 -11.13
N ALA A 331 19.82 -6.99 -12.05
CA ALA A 331 18.69 -7.88 -11.75
C ALA A 331 19.07 -9.03 -10.80
N GLN A 332 20.26 -9.62 -10.98
CA GLN A 332 20.75 -10.69 -10.11
C GLN A 332 20.95 -10.25 -8.65
N LEU A 333 21.22 -8.94 -8.40
CA LEU A 333 21.36 -8.42 -7.05
C LEU A 333 20.01 -8.47 -6.31
N PHE A 334 18.97 -8.06 -6.99
CA PHE A 334 17.61 -8.08 -6.43
C PHE A 334 17.05 -9.50 -6.35
N GLU A 335 17.33 -10.35 -7.33
CA GLU A 335 16.96 -11.77 -7.28
C GLU A 335 17.61 -12.53 -6.14
N LYS A 336 18.89 -12.26 -5.85
CA LYS A 336 19.61 -12.89 -4.73
C LYS A 336 19.04 -12.54 -3.36
N ARG A 337 18.30 -11.45 -3.26
CA ARG A 337 17.63 -11.04 -2.02
C ARG A 337 16.28 -11.71 -1.82
N LYS A 338 15.75 -12.35 -2.85
CA LYS A 338 14.55 -13.17 -2.71
C LYS A 338 14.83 -14.23 -1.66
N GLU A 339 13.92 -14.34 -0.72
CA GLU A 339 14.08 -15.26 0.38
C GLU A 339 14.12 -16.72 -0.09
N PRO A 340 14.99 -17.52 0.48
CA PRO A 340 14.99 -18.94 0.19
C PRO A 340 13.68 -19.56 0.68
N TYR A 341 13.26 -20.58 -0.03
CA TYR A 341 12.13 -21.39 0.38
C TYR A 341 12.42 -22.06 1.72
N LEU A 342 11.69 -21.67 2.76
CA LEU A 342 11.79 -22.27 4.09
C LEU A 342 10.60 -23.18 4.32
N LYS A 343 10.87 -24.42 4.59
CA LYS A 343 9.89 -25.41 4.99
C LYS A 343 10.04 -25.64 6.49
N LEU A 344 9.07 -25.15 7.25
CA LEU A 344 9.05 -25.31 8.70
C LEU A 344 8.04 -26.40 9.07
N PHE A 345 8.51 -27.37 9.85
CA PHE A 345 7.63 -28.37 10.47
C PHE A 345 7.60 -28.11 11.96
N ARG A 346 6.39 -28.01 12.48
CA ARG A 346 6.17 -27.98 13.92
C ARG A 346 5.15 -29.05 14.28
N ILE A 347 5.46 -29.81 15.32
CA ILE A 347 4.54 -30.75 15.92
C ILE A 347 4.31 -30.30 17.35
N GLY A 348 3.08 -30.16 17.74
CA GLY A 348 2.70 -29.73 19.08
C GLY A 348 1.25 -29.27 19.19
N ASN A 349 0.85 -28.97 20.40
CA ASN A 349 -0.43 -28.33 20.67
C ASN A 349 -0.34 -26.86 20.30
N LEU A 350 -0.94 -26.52 19.15
CA LEU A 350 -1.05 -25.16 18.73
C LEU A 350 -2.25 -24.50 19.43
N GLY A 351 -2.01 -23.35 20.05
CA GLY A 351 -3.03 -22.57 20.73
C GLY A 351 -4.19 -22.15 19.83
N ALA A 352 -5.28 -21.70 20.41
CA ALA A 352 -6.46 -21.24 19.68
C ALA A 352 -6.21 -20.08 18.72
N ALA A 353 -5.17 -19.28 18.98
CA ALA A 353 -4.76 -18.18 18.13
C ALA A 353 -4.27 -18.62 16.75
N ASP A 354 -3.62 -19.78 16.66
CA ASP A 354 -3.16 -20.34 15.39
C ASP A 354 -4.33 -20.94 14.54
N ALA A 355 -5.54 -20.95 15.08
CA ALA A 355 -6.71 -21.57 14.45
C ALA A 355 -7.59 -20.57 13.69
N SER A 356 -7.37 -19.26 13.83
CA SER A 356 -8.19 -18.18 13.26
C SER A 356 -7.64 -17.58 11.96
N ASP A 357 -6.47 -18.07 11.51
CA ASP A 357 -5.83 -17.55 10.31
C ASP A 357 -6.54 -18.12 9.07
N ASP A 358 -7.21 -17.29 8.30
CA ASP A 358 -7.99 -17.67 7.11
C ASP A 358 -7.11 -18.27 5.99
N TYR A 359 -5.79 -18.11 6.09
CA TYR A 359 -4.79 -18.71 5.19
C TYR A 359 -4.36 -20.13 5.57
N VAL A 360 -4.90 -20.64 6.64
CA VAL A 360 -4.55 -21.95 7.16
C VAL A 360 -5.50 -23.00 6.58
N GLN A 361 -4.98 -23.87 5.72
CA GLN A 361 -5.72 -25.07 5.32
C GLN A 361 -5.72 -26.08 6.47
N LYS A 362 -6.91 -26.45 6.94
CA LYS A 362 -7.10 -27.51 7.94
C LYS A 362 -7.53 -28.77 7.22
N LYS A 363 -6.76 -29.82 7.40
CA LYS A 363 -7.09 -31.15 6.87
C LYS A 363 -7.08 -32.16 8.01
N GLU A 364 -8.19 -32.84 8.17
CA GLU A 364 -8.27 -34.02 9.02
C GLU A 364 -8.04 -35.26 8.15
N ILE A 365 -7.14 -36.14 8.60
CA ILE A 365 -6.87 -37.40 7.96
C ILE A 365 -7.07 -38.52 8.99
N GLU A 366 -7.75 -39.59 8.60
CA GLU A 366 -7.71 -40.82 9.36
C GLU A 366 -6.29 -41.39 9.31
N ALA A 367 -5.73 -41.73 10.46
CA ALA A 367 -4.41 -42.29 10.52
C ALA A 367 -4.44 -43.75 10.08
N GLU A 368 -4.04 -44.00 8.84
CA GLU A 368 -3.76 -45.29 8.26
C GLU A 368 -2.33 -45.35 7.78
N GLU A 369 -1.68 -46.47 7.87
CA GLU A 369 -0.35 -46.67 7.33
C GLU A 369 -0.34 -46.40 5.82
N GLY A 370 0.55 -45.53 5.36
CA GLY A 370 0.65 -45.19 3.94
C GLY A 370 1.31 -43.86 3.63
N ILE A 371 1.39 -43.58 2.36
CA ILE A 371 1.99 -42.35 1.83
C ILE A 371 0.88 -41.35 1.49
N PHE A 372 0.93 -40.20 2.11
CA PHE A 372 -0.01 -39.12 1.89
C PHE A 372 0.67 -37.99 1.13
N SER A 373 0.10 -37.62 -0.01
CA SER A 373 0.52 -36.44 -0.76
C SER A 373 -0.47 -35.31 -0.51
N PHE A 374 0.04 -34.11 -0.34
CA PHE A 374 -0.77 -32.90 -0.30
C PHE A 374 -0.20 -31.87 -1.27
N SER A 375 -1.10 -31.25 -2.00
CA SER A 375 -0.78 -30.05 -2.76
C SER A 375 -1.14 -28.86 -1.91
N THR A 376 -0.20 -27.97 -1.71
CA THR A 376 -0.51 -26.65 -1.22
C THR A 376 -1.26 -25.94 -2.34
N LEU A 377 -2.52 -25.61 -2.10
CA LEU A 377 -3.34 -24.83 -3.02
C LEU A 377 -2.96 -23.36 -2.88
N GLY A 378 -1.79 -23.01 -3.41
CA GLY A 378 -1.42 -21.62 -3.62
C GLY A 378 -2.20 -21.02 -4.78
N CYS A 379 -2.42 -19.73 -4.74
CA CYS A 379 -2.98 -18.98 -5.83
C CYS A 379 -2.09 -19.07 -7.05
N GLY A 380 -2.63 -19.61 -8.12
CA GLY A 380 -2.02 -19.46 -9.42
C GLY A 380 -0.73 -20.24 -9.64
N GLY A 381 -0.87 -21.51 -9.94
CA GLY A 381 0.11 -22.21 -10.76
C GLY A 381 1.40 -22.63 -10.08
N PHE A 382 1.32 -23.23 -8.90
CA PHE A 382 2.44 -24.01 -8.39
C PHE A 382 2.69 -25.23 -9.27
N GLY A 383 3.80 -25.15 -9.96
CA GLY A 383 4.29 -26.28 -10.71
C GLY A 383 4.60 -27.45 -9.80
N LYS A 384 4.02 -28.57 -10.13
CA LYS A 384 4.54 -29.92 -9.94
C LYS A 384 5.47 -30.15 -8.73
N GLY A 385 4.92 -30.23 -7.54
CA GLY A 385 5.57 -30.70 -6.36
C GLY A 385 4.54 -31.05 -5.31
N SER A 386 4.10 -32.29 -5.25
CA SER A 386 3.37 -32.78 -4.10
C SER A 386 4.37 -33.01 -2.97
N ASP A 387 4.13 -32.40 -1.84
CA ASP A 387 4.81 -32.80 -0.62
C ASP A 387 4.24 -34.09 -0.11
N VAL A 388 5.10 -34.97 0.36
CA VAL A 388 4.75 -36.29 0.78
C VAL A 388 5.17 -36.48 2.23
N PHE A 389 4.26 -36.98 3.03
CA PHE A 389 4.58 -37.56 4.32
C PHE A 389 4.07 -39.01 4.36
N GLU A 390 4.73 -39.84 5.15
CA GLU A 390 4.41 -41.24 5.28
C GLU A 390 3.98 -41.54 6.72
N ILE A 391 2.85 -42.19 6.92
CA ILE A 391 2.45 -42.73 8.21
C ILE A 391 3.04 -44.16 8.29
N LEU A 392 4.00 -44.34 9.18
CA LEU A 392 4.78 -45.55 9.31
C LEU A 392 4.14 -46.59 10.21
N ALA A 393 3.40 -46.15 11.22
CA ALA A 393 2.68 -46.98 12.15
C ALA A 393 1.60 -46.22 12.88
N VAL A 394 0.51 -46.90 13.17
CA VAL A 394 -0.63 -46.34 13.96
C VAL A 394 -0.79 -47.21 15.20
N GLY A 395 -0.71 -46.58 16.38
CA GLY A 395 -0.94 -47.24 17.69
C GLY A 395 -2.26 -46.69 18.30
N GLU A 396 -2.64 -47.25 19.45
CA GLU A 396 -3.87 -46.88 20.15
C GLU A 396 -3.97 -45.37 20.51
N ASN A 397 -2.84 -44.75 20.83
CA ASN A 397 -2.76 -43.37 21.29
C ASN A 397 -1.67 -42.55 20.58
N SER A 398 -1.07 -43.03 19.52
CA SER A 398 -0.06 -42.31 18.75
C SER A 398 0.08 -42.83 17.34
N ALA A 399 0.48 -41.95 16.42
CA ALA A 399 0.94 -42.34 15.10
C ALA A 399 2.39 -41.95 14.92
N ARG A 400 3.15 -42.80 14.24
CA ARG A 400 4.52 -42.50 13.84
C ARG A 400 4.54 -42.16 12.37
N LEU A 401 5.05 -41.00 12.04
CA LEU A 401 5.10 -40.51 10.67
C LEU A 401 6.53 -40.06 10.30
N ARG A 402 6.80 -40.10 8.99
CA ARG A 402 8.03 -39.59 8.41
C ARG A 402 7.72 -38.43 7.47
N ILE A 403 8.44 -37.34 7.70
CA ILE A 403 8.43 -36.18 6.83
C ILE A 403 9.86 -35.92 6.39
N ASP A 404 10.12 -35.97 5.10
CA ASP A 404 11.45 -35.99 4.53
C ASP A 404 12.29 -37.20 5.13
N LYS A 405 13.31 -36.89 5.89
CA LYS A 405 14.18 -37.91 6.53
C LYS A 405 13.97 -38.02 8.04
N THR A 406 13.03 -37.26 8.61
CA THR A 406 12.84 -37.18 10.05
C THR A 406 11.54 -37.89 10.46
N GLU A 407 11.64 -38.73 11.49
CA GLU A 407 10.50 -39.42 12.07
C GLU A 407 9.96 -38.65 13.28
N TYR A 408 8.65 -38.65 13.40
CA TYR A 408 7.88 -37.96 14.45
C TYR A 408 6.88 -38.92 15.06
N ASN A 409 6.68 -38.80 16.37
CA ASN A 409 5.52 -39.39 17.03
C ASN A 409 4.48 -38.31 17.30
N VAL A 410 3.26 -38.56 16.89
CA VAL A 410 2.14 -37.60 16.99
C VAL A 410 1.04 -38.21 17.83
N SER A 411 0.58 -37.50 18.85
CA SER A 411 -0.59 -37.88 19.66
C SER A 411 -1.88 -37.32 19.09
N PRO A 412 -3.06 -37.81 19.48
CA PRO A 412 -4.37 -37.31 18.99
C PRO A 412 -4.60 -35.81 19.25
N SER A 413 -3.94 -35.26 20.27
CA SER A 413 -4.01 -33.82 20.62
C SER A 413 -3.06 -32.94 19.82
N GLU A 414 -2.11 -33.54 19.13
CA GLU A 414 -1.10 -32.80 18.39
C GLU A 414 -1.51 -32.58 16.95
N ARG A 415 -1.03 -31.49 16.40
CA ARG A 415 -1.26 -31.11 15.02
C ARG A 415 0.07 -30.97 14.30
N ILE A 416 0.13 -31.45 13.07
CA ILE A 416 1.27 -31.26 12.18
C ILE A 416 1.04 -29.95 11.45
N VAL A 417 1.95 -29.00 11.66
CA VAL A 417 1.92 -27.73 10.94
C VAL A 417 3.04 -27.74 9.90
N ILE A 418 2.64 -27.59 8.65
CA ILE A 418 3.57 -27.44 7.54
C ILE A 418 3.42 -26.03 7.03
N GLU A 419 4.44 -25.22 7.28
CA GLU A 419 4.54 -23.87 6.71
C GLU A 419 5.50 -23.95 5.52
N LYS A 420 5.03 -23.49 4.38
CA LYS A 420 5.83 -23.33 3.18
C LYS A 420 5.94 -21.89 2.80
N GLN A 421 7.16 -21.47 2.57
CA GLN A 421 7.47 -20.20 2.00
C GLN A 421 8.18 -20.41 0.67
N LYS A 422 7.73 -19.78 -0.39
CA LYS A 422 8.30 -19.98 -1.72
C LYS A 422 9.58 -19.19 -1.92
N GLN A 423 10.51 -19.82 -2.59
CA GLN A 423 11.85 -19.28 -2.83
C GLN A 423 11.88 -18.01 -3.68
N ASN A 424 10.81 -17.65 -4.38
CA ASN A 424 10.77 -16.57 -5.33
C ASN A 424 9.95 -15.35 -4.87
N GLY A 425 9.62 -15.28 -3.58
CA GLY A 425 8.89 -14.15 -3.04
C GLY A 425 7.50 -13.96 -3.65
N ASP A 426 6.86 -15.03 -4.10
CA ASP A 426 5.46 -15.01 -4.49
C ASP A 426 4.62 -14.92 -3.24
N VAL A 427 3.92 -13.85 -3.10
CA VAL A 427 3.24 -13.43 -1.89
C VAL A 427 2.05 -14.30 -1.51
N CYS A 428 1.49 -15.01 -2.48
CA CYS A 428 0.40 -15.96 -2.26
C CYS A 428 0.78 -17.20 -1.44
N GLU A 429 1.96 -17.26 -0.87
CA GLU A 429 2.60 -18.51 -0.52
C GLU A 429 2.89 -18.75 0.93
N TYR A 430 2.14 -18.12 1.76
CA TYR A 430 1.96 -18.58 3.10
C TYR A 430 0.97 -19.71 3.12
N ASP A 431 1.40 -20.89 2.70
CA ASP A 431 0.58 -22.07 2.88
C ASP A 431 0.92 -22.70 4.23
N THR A 432 0.11 -22.45 5.21
CA THR A 432 0.12 -23.23 6.44
C THR A 432 -0.90 -24.35 6.29
N LEU A 433 -0.43 -25.57 6.19
CA LEU A 433 -1.27 -26.75 6.24
C LEU A 433 -1.22 -27.33 7.66
N ILE A 434 -2.35 -27.32 8.34
CA ILE A 434 -2.52 -28.00 9.62
C ILE A 434 -3.16 -29.36 9.36
N ILE A 435 -2.44 -30.42 9.67
CA ILE A 435 -2.92 -31.78 9.58
C ILE A 435 -3.21 -32.27 11.00
N ARG A 436 -4.45 -32.70 11.22
CA ARG A 436 -4.84 -33.45 12.41
C ARG A 436 -5.00 -34.92 12.02
N CYS A 437 -4.20 -35.77 12.66
CA CYS A 437 -4.39 -37.20 12.56
C CYS A 437 -5.53 -37.63 13.49
N ILE A 438 -6.57 -38.19 12.94
CA ILE A 438 -7.65 -38.83 13.72
C ILE A 438 -7.24 -40.28 13.92
N LEU A 439 -6.94 -40.65 15.15
CA LEU A 439 -6.67 -42.02 15.54
C LEU A 439 -8.04 -42.64 15.81
N LYS A 440 -8.32 -43.83 15.20
CA LYS A 440 -9.52 -44.62 15.46
C LYS A 440 -9.43 -45.33 16.78
#